data_4472b85082ef083a8c8e2ba5ea12ba71
#
_entry.id   4472b85082ef083a8c8e2ba5ea12ba71
#
_cell.length_a   1.000
_cell.length_b   1.000
_cell.length_c   1.000
_cell.angle_alpha   90.00
_cell.angle_beta   90.00
_cell.angle_gamma   90.00
#
_symmetry.space_group_name_H-M   'P 1'
#
loop_
_entity.id
_entity.type
_entity.pdbx_description
1 polymer ?
#
loop_
_entity_poly.entity_id
_entity_poly.type
_entity_poly.pdbx_seq_one_letter_code
_entity_poly.pdbx_strand_id
1 'polypeptide(L)'
;MTMKLEEIYQSFIAQGQAHDPRTMAEITRQLAQEKERYEKLSAEEKQYYDLERLTNPYADTRILAGKSTHKVKTILCGIDVETQDLLLADRLIEKGEKIDLVLAHHPEGQALLGLSDVMNLQEDVLMKQGVPIGLAQGMLSCRISEVKRAFLPYNVQRTINTAQLLKLPFMCVHTPADNQVQWYLENLFAEQAPVTVQDVLDLLRHIPEYQEAMRIGAGPILINGEPSRRTGKIMVD
;
A
#
# COMPACT_ATOMS: atom_id res chain seq x y z
N MET A 1 3.36 13.94 -21.28
CA MET A 1 3.85 14.68 -20.09
C MET A 1 4.99 13.86 -19.50
N THR A 2 6.03 14.48 -18.98
CA THR A 2 7.15 13.76 -18.35
C THR A 2 7.29 14.32 -16.93
N MET A 3 7.34 13.43 -15.94
CA MET A 3 7.49 13.79 -14.53
C MET A 3 8.81 13.26 -13.99
N LYS A 4 9.33 13.84 -12.91
CA LYS A 4 10.44 13.23 -12.18
C LYS A 4 9.92 12.10 -11.29
N LEU A 5 10.75 11.10 -11.02
CA LEU A 5 10.42 10.00 -10.12
C LEU A 5 9.97 10.50 -8.74
N GLU A 6 10.65 11.53 -8.22
CA GLU A 6 10.25 12.18 -6.96
C GLU A 6 8.86 12.82 -7.02
N GLU A 7 8.52 13.47 -8.14
CA GLU A 7 7.20 14.11 -8.31
C GLU A 7 6.08 13.05 -8.33
N ILE A 8 6.35 11.91 -8.95
CA ILE A 8 5.43 10.76 -8.97
C ILE A 8 5.27 10.20 -7.54
N TYR A 9 6.37 9.96 -6.84
CA TYR A 9 6.37 9.48 -5.47
C TYR A 9 5.59 10.40 -4.53
N GLN A 10 5.88 11.70 -4.56
CA GLN A 10 5.19 12.68 -3.73
C GLN A 10 3.70 12.80 -4.08
N SER A 11 3.33 12.62 -5.34
CA SER A 11 1.92 12.57 -5.76
C SER A 11 1.19 11.37 -5.15
N PHE A 12 1.80 10.19 -5.10
CA PHE A 12 1.20 9.03 -4.44
C PHE A 12 1.03 9.24 -2.93
N ILE A 13 2.06 9.79 -2.25
CA ILE A 13 1.95 10.10 -0.82
C ILE A 13 0.81 11.10 -0.57
N ALA A 14 0.74 12.18 -1.35
CA ALA A 14 -0.32 13.18 -1.20
C ALA A 14 -1.72 12.61 -1.45
N GLN A 15 -1.89 11.77 -2.48
CA GLN A 15 -3.15 11.10 -2.76
C GLN A 15 -3.52 10.10 -1.64
N GLY A 16 -2.55 9.34 -1.13
CA GLY A 16 -2.75 8.45 0.00
C GLY A 16 -3.25 9.21 1.23
N GLN A 17 -2.63 10.34 1.55
CA GLN A 17 -3.04 11.19 2.68
C GLN A 17 -4.43 11.82 2.48
N ALA A 18 -4.80 12.17 1.25
CA ALA A 18 -6.11 12.77 0.94
C ALA A 18 -7.27 11.79 1.16
N HIS A 19 -7.02 10.50 1.02
CA HIS A 19 -8.00 9.43 1.16
C HIS A 19 -7.68 8.46 2.33
N ASP A 20 -6.77 8.86 3.22
CA ASP A 20 -6.44 8.08 4.42
C ASP A 20 -7.66 7.99 5.34
N PRO A 21 -7.94 6.83 5.91
CA PRO A 21 -8.99 6.72 6.91
C PRO A 21 -8.74 7.61 8.15
N ARG A 22 -7.50 8.00 8.42
CA ARG A 22 -7.15 8.99 9.45
C ARG A 22 -7.35 10.42 8.94
N THR A 23 -7.55 11.35 9.84
CA THR A 23 -7.55 12.79 9.51
C THR A 23 -6.14 13.30 9.28
N MET A 24 -5.99 14.39 8.51
CA MET A 24 -4.70 15.08 8.35
C MET A 24 -4.07 15.50 9.69
N ALA A 25 -4.88 15.82 10.71
CA ALA A 25 -4.38 16.15 12.05
C ALA A 25 -3.75 14.92 12.74
N GLU A 26 -4.31 13.74 12.55
CA GLU A 26 -3.78 12.47 13.08
C GLU A 26 -2.48 12.09 12.38
N ILE A 27 -2.42 12.19 11.05
CA ILE A 27 -1.21 11.95 10.25
C ILE A 27 -0.09 12.93 10.67
N THR A 28 -0.41 14.22 10.78
CA THR A 28 0.55 15.24 11.20
C THR A 28 1.09 14.95 12.61
N ARG A 29 0.22 14.52 13.52
CA ARG A 29 0.61 14.14 14.88
C ARG A 29 1.53 12.92 14.88
N GLN A 30 1.23 11.90 14.06
CA GLN A 30 2.10 10.72 13.91
C GLN A 30 3.50 11.12 13.43
N LEU A 31 3.61 11.94 12.39
CA LEU A 31 4.90 12.41 11.87
C LEU A 31 5.66 13.27 12.90
N ALA A 32 4.94 14.10 13.68
CA ALA A 32 5.54 14.87 14.76
C ALA A 32 6.10 13.97 15.88
N GLN A 33 5.37 12.92 16.26
CA GLN A 33 5.82 11.93 17.24
C GLN A 33 7.06 11.17 16.75
N GLU A 34 7.09 10.80 15.46
CA GLU A 34 8.23 10.12 14.87
C GLU A 34 9.47 11.03 14.83
N LYS A 35 9.29 12.32 14.55
CA LYS A 35 10.35 13.32 14.62
C LYS A 35 10.87 13.50 16.06
N GLU A 36 9.98 13.58 17.03
CA GLU A 36 10.36 13.66 18.45
C GLU A 36 11.12 12.40 18.91
N ARG A 37 10.70 11.22 18.45
CA ARG A 37 11.39 9.96 18.68
C ARG A 37 12.79 9.99 18.10
N TYR A 38 12.95 10.41 16.85
CA TYR A 38 14.24 10.55 16.18
C TYR A 38 15.18 11.50 16.93
N GLU A 39 14.68 12.63 17.41
CA GLU A 39 15.48 13.61 18.15
C GLU A 39 16.07 13.04 19.44
N LYS A 40 15.36 12.11 20.10
CA LYS A 40 15.78 11.42 21.34
C LYS A 40 16.79 10.30 21.12
N LEU A 41 17.01 9.86 19.88
CA LEU A 41 17.99 8.80 19.58
C LEU A 41 19.42 9.30 19.80
N SER A 42 20.28 8.38 20.23
CA SER A 42 21.73 8.59 20.28
C SER A 42 22.31 8.80 18.87
N ALA A 43 23.52 9.36 18.80
CA ALA A 43 24.21 9.53 17.52
C ALA A 43 24.46 8.21 16.79
N GLU A 44 24.66 7.12 17.52
CA GLU A 44 24.82 5.77 16.96
C GLU A 44 23.49 5.25 16.35
N GLU A 45 22.38 5.35 17.07
CA GLU A 45 21.06 4.92 16.60
C GLU A 45 20.61 5.71 15.39
N LYS A 46 20.90 7.02 15.32
CA LYS A 46 20.56 7.88 14.18
C LYS A 46 21.21 7.44 12.87
N GLN A 47 22.37 6.76 12.91
CA GLN A 47 23.04 6.25 11.71
C GLN A 47 22.24 5.13 11.00
N TYR A 48 21.40 4.42 11.75
CA TYR A 48 20.58 3.30 11.24
C TYR A 48 19.11 3.69 11.08
N TYR A 49 18.75 4.94 11.44
CA TYR A 49 17.37 5.39 11.39
C TYR A 49 16.94 5.66 9.94
N ASP A 50 15.74 5.23 9.63
CA ASP A 50 15.09 5.47 8.34
C ASP A 50 14.53 6.89 8.29
N LEU A 51 15.27 7.82 7.70
CA LEU A 51 14.91 9.24 7.63
C LEU A 51 13.62 9.50 6.84
N GLU A 52 13.21 8.61 5.94
CA GLU A 52 11.98 8.75 5.18
C GLU A 52 10.73 8.74 6.09
N ARG A 53 10.79 8.04 7.22
CA ARG A 53 9.73 8.02 8.24
C ARG A 53 9.38 9.39 8.83
N LEU A 54 10.27 10.37 8.69
CA LEU A 54 10.03 11.73 9.18
C LEU A 54 9.06 12.53 8.30
N THR A 55 8.83 12.07 7.06
CA THR A 55 8.00 12.78 6.07
C THR A 55 6.97 11.89 5.39
N ASN A 56 7.21 10.59 5.30
CA ASN A 56 6.33 9.61 4.71
C ASN A 56 5.62 8.79 5.81
N PRO A 57 4.29 8.86 5.95
CA PRO A 57 3.54 8.06 6.92
C PRO A 57 3.37 6.58 6.52
N TYR A 58 3.76 6.21 5.28
CA TYR A 58 3.56 4.89 4.68
C TYR A 58 4.90 4.20 4.47
N ALA A 59 5.33 3.40 5.43
CA ALA A 59 6.62 2.70 5.39
C ALA A 59 6.73 1.70 4.22
N ASP A 60 5.60 1.26 3.67
CA ASP A 60 5.44 0.30 2.58
C ASP A 60 5.40 0.93 1.18
N THR A 61 5.58 2.24 1.07
CA THR A 61 5.56 2.99 -0.20
C THR A 61 6.85 3.76 -0.35
N ARG A 62 7.69 3.37 -1.34
CA ARG A 62 9.06 3.89 -1.45
C ARG A 62 9.60 3.87 -2.87
N ILE A 63 10.54 4.78 -3.15
CA ILE A 63 11.49 4.61 -4.26
C ILE A 63 12.56 3.61 -3.81
N LEU A 64 12.63 2.46 -4.48
CA LEU A 64 13.51 1.35 -4.12
C LEU A 64 14.83 1.34 -4.92
N ALA A 65 14.79 1.81 -6.16
CA ALA A 65 15.96 1.99 -7.02
C ALA A 65 15.77 3.16 -7.99
N GLY A 66 16.88 3.77 -8.40
CA GLY A 66 16.86 4.92 -9.30
C GLY A 66 17.12 6.25 -8.59
N LYS A 67 17.31 7.29 -9.38
CA LYS A 67 17.54 8.66 -8.87
C LYS A 67 16.21 9.41 -8.83
N SER A 68 15.95 10.17 -7.76
CA SER A 68 14.76 11.02 -7.61
C SER A 68 14.51 11.95 -8.82
N THR A 69 15.59 12.39 -9.48
CA THR A 69 15.56 13.25 -10.67
C THR A 69 15.29 12.52 -11.98
N HIS A 70 15.19 11.18 -11.97
CA HIS A 70 14.92 10.39 -13.17
C HIS A 70 13.61 10.81 -13.83
N LYS A 71 13.64 10.99 -15.16
CA LYS A 71 12.48 11.42 -15.93
C LYS A 71 11.67 10.19 -16.35
N VAL A 72 10.41 10.18 -16.00
CA VAL A 72 9.46 9.09 -16.24
C VAL A 72 8.36 9.56 -17.17
N LYS A 73 8.11 8.80 -18.22
CA LYS A 73 6.99 8.96 -19.16
C LYS A 73 6.16 7.69 -19.26
N THR A 74 6.81 6.55 -19.23
CA THR A 74 6.19 5.23 -19.38
C THR A 74 6.50 4.37 -18.16
N ILE A 75 5.46 3.78 -17.59
CA ILE A 75 5.55 2.96 -16.38
C ILE A 75 5.05 1.55 -16.72
N LEU A 76 5.82 0.54 -16.35
CA LEU A 76 5.36 -0.85 -16.29
C LEU A 76 4.87 -1.13 -14.87
N CYS A 77 3.58 -1.45 -14.73
CA CYS A 77 2.95 -1.72 -13.44
C CYS A 77 2.69 -3.22 -13.24
N GLY A 78 2.87 -3.69 -12.02
CA GLY A 78 2.47 -5.01 -11.58
C GLY A 78 2.00 -4.99 -10.13
N ILE A 79 1.21 -6.00 -9.73
CA ILE A 79 0.85 -6.20 -8.32
C ILE A 79 2.06 -6.77 -7.59
N ASP A 80 2.45 -7.98 -7.92
CA ASP A 80 3.69 -8.60 -7.47
C ASP A 80 4.77 -8.34 -8.52
N VAL A 81 5.86 -7.69 -8.14
CA VAL A 81 7.00 -7.44 -9.02
C VAL A 81 8.26 -7.97 -8.36
N GLU A 82 8.75 -9.08 -8.87
CA GLU A 82 9.98 -9.71 -8.41
C GLU A 82 11.11 -9.60 -9.45
N THR A 83 12.20 -10.34 -9.23
CA THR A 83 13.37 -10.37 -10.11
C THR A 83 13.03 -10.71 -11.56
N GLN A 84 12.12 -11.68 -11.80
CA GLN A 84 11.72 -12.10 -13.14
C GLN A 84 11.00 -10.99 -13.91
N ASP A 85 10.23 -10.15 -13.21
CA ASP A 85 9.47 -9.06 -13.84
C ASP A 85 10.40 -7.91 -14.23
N LEU A 86 11.43 -7.66 -13.42
CA LEU A 86 12.49 -6.72 -13.77
C LEU A 86 13.31 -7.20 -14.99
N LEU A 87 13.59 -8.50 -15.08
CA LEU A 87 14.23 -9.08 -16.26
C LEU A 87 13.32 -9.01 -17.49
N LEU A 88 12.00 -9.19 -17.32
CA LEU A 88 11.02 -8.97 -18.39
C LEU A 88 11.04 -7.52 -18.87
N ALA A 89 11.05 -6.56 -17.95
CA ALA A 89 11.13 -5.13 -18.27
C ALA A 89 12.39 -4.81 -19.07
N ASP A 90 13.54 -5.30 -18.61
CA ASP A 90 14.84 -5.15 -19.31
C ASP A 90 14.78 -5.75 -20.73
N ARG A 91 14.24 -6.96 -20.85
CA ARG A 91 14.07 -7.63 -22.15
C ARG A 91 13.13 -6.88 -23.09
N LEU A 92 12.08 -6.26 -22.57
CA LEU A 92 11.18 -5.43 -23.36
C LEU A 92 11.89 -4.16 -23.86
N ILE A 93 12.69 -3.54 -23.00
CA ILE A 93 13.51 -2.37 -23.36
C ILE A 93 14.51 -2.74 -24.48
N GLU A 94 15.18 -3.90 -24.38
CA GLU A 94 16.07 -4.40 -25.45
C GLU A 94 15.33 -4.61 -26.79
N LYS A 95 14.03 -4.93 -26.73
CA LYS A 95 13.17 -5.07 -27.93
C LYS A 95 12.62 -3.75 -28.46
N GLY A 96 12.98 -2.63 -27.82
CA GLY A 96 12.61 -1.29 -28.27
C GLY A 96 11.40 -0.67 -27.55
N GLU A 97 10.83 -1.36 -26.53
CA GLU A 97 9.79 -0.77 -25.69
C GLU A 97 10.39 0.33 -24.80
N LYS A 98 9.58 1.32 -24.50
CA LYS A 98 9.98 2.43 -23.62
C LYS A 98 9.40 2.20 -22.22
N ILE A 99 10.25 1.84 -21.28
CA ILE A 99 9.91 1.68 -19.86
C ILE A 99 10.90 2.53 -19.07
N ASP A 100 10.40 3.56 -18.40
CA ASP A 100 11.20 4.49 -17.60
C ASP A 100 11.16 4.17 -16.11
N LEU A 101 10.13 3.43 -15.66
CA LEU A 101 9.91 3.06 -14.27
C LEU A 101 9.18 1.72 -14.22
N VAL A 102 9.59 0.84 -13.33
CA VAL A 102 8.79 -0.32 -12.90
C VAL A 102 8.14 0.02 -11.57
N LEU A 103 6.83 -0.18 -11.47
CA LEU A 103 6.00 0.13 -10.32
C LEU A 103 5.32 -1.14 -9.81
N ALA A 104 5.61 -1.51 -8.56
CA ALA A 104 4.92 -2.58 -7.85
C ALA A 104 3.79 -2.01 -6.98
N HIS A 105 2.70 -2.76 -6.82
CA HIS A 105 1.76 -2.51 -5.75
C HIS A 105 2.30 -3.11 -4.44
N HIS A 106 2.54 -4.42 -4.41
CA HIS A 106 3.08 -5.06 -3.21
C HIS A 106 4.50 -4.56 -2.89
N PRO A 107 4.80 -4.34 -1.60
CA PRO A 107 6.07 -3.76 -1.20
C PRO A 107 7.23 -4.76 -1.33
N GLU A 108 8.40 -4.25 -1.72
CA GLU A 108 9.67 -4.98 -1.81
C GLU A 108 10.75 -4.30 -0.96
N GLY A 109 11.82 -5.01 -0.67
CA GLY A 109 12.96 -4.45 0.03
C GLY A 109 12.62 -3.91 1.42
N GLN A 110 13.08 -2.70 1.70
CA GLN A 110 12.81 -2.02 2.96
C GLN A 110 11.32 -1.73 3.17
N ALA A 111 10.57 -1.50 2.10
CA ALA A 111 9.13 -1.29 2.16
C ALA A 111 8.40 -2.55 2.68
N LEU A 112 8.82 -3.74 2.27
CA LEU A 112 8.27 -5.00 2.76
C LEU A 112 8.52 -5.21 4.26
N LEU A 113 9.71 -4.81 4.76
CA LEU A 113 9.99 -4.84 6.19
C LEU A 113 9.14 -3.84 6.99
N GLY A 114 8.73 -2.74 6.35
CA GLY A 114 7.85 -1.72 6.92
C GLY A 114 6.37 -2.10 6.95
N LEU A 115 5.96 -3.18 6.28
CA LEU A 115 4.55 -3.57 6.17
C LEU A 115 3.89 -3.77 7.55
N SER A 116 4.59 -4.39 8.50
CA SER A 116 4.06 -4.56 9.86
C SER A 116 3.79 -3.23 10.59
N ASP A 117 4.48 -2.16 10.23
CA ASP A 117 4.31 -0.86 10.87
C ASP A 117 3.06 -0.14 10.35
N VAL A 118 2.73 -0.29 9.05
CA VAL A 118 1.52 0.31 8.47
C VAL A 118 0.25 -0.44 8.87
N MET A 119 0.33 -1.71 9.26
CA MET A 119 -0.82 -2.48 9.77
C MET A 119 -1.47 -1.84 11.02
N ASN A 120 -0.77 -0.97 11.74
CA ASN A 120 -1.36 -0.22 12.85
C ASN A 120 -2.49 0.72 12.36
N LEU A 121 -2.54 1.07 11.07
CA LEU A 121 -3.64 1.82 10.48
C LEU A 121 -5.00 1.09 10.66
N GLN A 122 -5.00 -0.24 10.64
CA GLN A 122 -6.21 -1.04 10.88
C GLN A 122 -6.77 -0.84 12.30
N GLU A 123 -5.93 -0.51 13.30
CA GLU A 123 -6.39 -0.14 14.64
C GLU A 123 -7.24 1.13 14.59
N ASP A 124 -6.81 2.13 13.81
CA ASP A 124 -7.54 3.40 13.63
C ASP A 124 -8.85 3.19 12.87
N VAL A 125 -8.86 2.31 11.85
CA VAL A 125 -10.08 1.93 11.12
C VAL A 125 -11.08 1.27 12.06
N LEU A 126 -10.67 0.28 12.85
CA LEU A 126 -11.51 -0.40 13.83
C LEU A 126 -12.07 0.58 14.87
N MET A 127 -11.24 1.51 15.36
CA MET A 127 -11.65 2.53 16.33
C MET A 127 -12.75 3.43 15.75
N LYS A 128 -12.65 3.84 14.49
CA LYS A 128 -13.70 4.59 13.79
C LYS A 128 -15.00 3.82 13.64
N GLN A 129 -14.93 2.48 13.60
CA GLN A 129 -16.10 1.62 13.60
C GLN A 129 -16.72 1.43 15.01
N GLY A 130 -16.10 2.01 16.05
CA GLY A 130 -16.57 1.95 17.43
C GLY A 130 -15.95 0.85 18.29
N VAL A 131 -14.91 0.18 17.78
CA VAL A 131 -14.13 -0.79 18.58
C VAL A 131 -13.21 -0.02 19.53
N PRO A 132 -13.23 -0.30 20.85
CA PRO A 132 -12.30 0.32 21.78
C PRO A 132 -10.85 0.05 21.40
N ILE A 133 -9.98 1.08 21.42
CA ILE A 133 -8.60 1.01 20.94
C ILE A 133 -7.80 -0.16 21.58
N GLY A 134 -7.95 -0.38 22.89
CA GLY A 134 -7.25 -1.49 23.55
C GLY A 134 -7.69 -2.88 23.07
N LEU A 135 -8.95 -3.01 22.61
CA LEU A 135 -9.45 -4.25 21.99
C LEU A 135 -8.91 -4.39 20.57
N ALA A 136 -8.94 -3.33 19.76
CA ALA A 136 -8.37 -3.32 18.42
C ALA A 136 -6.90 -3.72 18.43
N GLN A 137 -6.09 -3.11 19.30
CA GLN A 137 -4.68 -3.46 19.50
C GLN A 137 -4.49 -4.91 19.92
N GLY A 138 -5.30 -5.40 20.86
CA GLY A 138 -5.26 -6.81 21.31
C GLY A 138 -5.56 -7.79 20.18
N MET A 139 -6.50 -7.47 19.29
CA MET A 139 -6.88 -8.30 18.15
C MET A 139 -5.77 -8.33 17.08
N LEU A 140 -5.15 -7.20 16.78
CA LEU A 140 -4.19 -7.07 15.68
C LEU A 140 -2.75 -7.42 16.08
N SER A 141 -2.37 -7.27 17.36
CA SER A 141 -0.99 -7.44 17.82
C SER A 141 -0.37 -8.79 17.46
N CYS A 142 -1.14 -9.87 17.55
CA CYS A 142 -0.68 -11.22 17.20
C CYS A 142 -0.38 -11.29 15.69
N ARG A 143 -1.29 -10.78 14.85
CA ARG A 143 -1.14 -10.80 13.40
C ARG A 143 0.01 -9.91 12.92
N ILE A 144 0.14 -8.70 13.46
CA ILE A 144 1.26 -7.79 13.19
C ILE A 144 2.59 -8.46 13.51
N SER A 145 2.67 -9.09 14.70
CA SER A 145 3.87 -9.83 15.11
C SER A 145 4.16 -11.04 14.22
N GLU A 146 3.15 -11.74 13.74
CA GLU A 146 3.28 -12.87 12.81
C GLU A 146 3.84 -12.39 11.46
N VAL A 147 3.26 -11.35 10.87
CA VAL A 147 3.74 -10.74 9.62
C VAL A 147 5.18 -10.28 9.75
N LYS A 148 5.51 -9.57 10.83
CA LYS A 148 6.89 -9.13 11.09
C LYS A 148 7.87 -10.31 11.12
N ARG A 149 7.55 -11.39 11.83
CA ARG A 149 8.41 -12.57 11.91
C ARG A 149 8.52 -13.30 10.57
N ALA A 150 7.49 -13.31 9.75
CA ALA A 150 7.50 -13.97 8.44
C ALA A 150 8.52 -13.33 7.48
N PHE A 151 8.69 -12.01 7.53
CA PHE A 151 9.58 -11.29 6.61
C PHE A 151 11.01 -11.13 7.10
N LEU A 152 11.28 -11.24 8.43
CA LEU A 152 12.63 -11.10 8.96
C LEU A 152 13.69 -12.01 8.32
N PRO A 153 13.42 -13.32 8.03
CA PRO A 153 14.39 -14.20 7.40
C PRO A 153 14.41 -14.08 5.86
N TYR A 154 13.57 -13.24 5.27
CA TYR A 154 13.42 -13.16 3.82
C TYR A 154 14.57 -12.38 3.18
N ASN A 155 15.01 -12.78 1.98
CA ASN A 155 15.99 -12.01 1.22
C ASN A 155 15.32 -10.83 0.50
N VAL A 156 14.91 -9.83 1.29
CA VAL A 156 14.17 -8.66 0.80
C VAL A 156 14.95 -7.80 -0.20
N GLN A 157 16.29 -7.93 -0.23
CA GLN A 157 17.13 -7.12 -1.14
C GLN A 157 17.28 -7.73 -2.54
N ARG A 158 16.80 -8.95 -2.78
CA ARG A 158 17.01 -9.65 -4.07
C ARG A 158 16.47 -8.84 -5.25
N THR A 159 15.23 -8.43 -5.21
CA THR A 159 14.57 -7.64 -6.26
C THR A 159 15.23 -6.26 -6.42
N ILE A 160 15.55 -5.62 -5.30
CA ILE A 160 16.20 -4.30 -5.29
C ILE A 160 17.57 -4.35 -5.96
N ASN A 161 18.38 -5.34 -5.59
CA ASN A 161 19.71 -5.54 -6.19
C ASN A 161 19.61 -5.79 -7.70
N THR A 162 18.60 -6.53 -8.16
CA THR A 162 18.36 -6.74 -9.59
C THR A 162 18.02 -5.42 -10.29
N ALA A 163 17.12 -4.61 -9.74
CA ALA A 163 16.80 -3.29 -10.30
C ALA A 163 18.04 -2.39 -10.41
N GLN A 164 18.89 -2.40 -9.37
CA GLN A 164 20.12 -1.62 -9.34
C GLN A 164 21.15 -2.10 -10.39
N LEU A 165 21.32 -3.40 -10.55
CA LEU A 165 22.24 -3.99 -11.55
C LEU A 165 21.78 -3.69 -12.98
N LEU A 166 20.47 -3.76 -13.22
CA LEU A 166 19.85 -3.41 -14.51
C LEU A 166 19.74 -1.89 -14.73
N LYS A 167 20.01 -1.09 -13.70
CA LYS A 167 19.83 0.37 -13.71
C LYS A 167 18.38 0.80 -14.03
N LEU A 168 17.40 -0.02 -13.67
CA LEU A 168 15.97 0.25 -13.82
C LEU A 168 15.47 1.00 -12.60
N PRO A 169 14.82 2.18 -12.75
CA PRO A 169 14.07 2.78 -11.67
C PRO A 169 12.94 1.85 -11.23
N PHE A 170 12.83 1.67 -9.91
CA PHE A 170 11.86 0.79 -9.30
C PHE A 170 11.28 1.44 -8.04
N MET A 171 9.97 1.40 -7.88
CA MET A 171 9.28 1.85 -6.68
C MET A 171 8.08 0.95 -6.39
N CYS A 172 7.59 0.99 -5.15
CA CYS A 172 6.33 0.38 -4.76
C CYS A 172 5.38 1.42 -4.17
N VAL A 173 4.07 1.17 -4.35
CA VAL A 173 2.97 1.97 -3.80
C VAL A 173 1.91 1.03 -3.27
N HIS A 174 1.85 0.86 -1.95
CA HIS A 174 0.91 -0.04 -1.29
C HIS A 174 -0.19 0.74 -0.57
N THR A 175 -0.05 1.09 0.71
CA THR A 175 -1.09 1.79 1.48
C THR A 175 -1.72 2.99 0.77
N PRO A 176 -1.02 3.90 0.07
CA PRO A 176 -1.66 4.95 -0.70
C PRO A 176 -2.61 4.46 -1.78
N ALA A 177 -2.34 3.33 -2.42
CA ALA A 177 -3.23 2.73 -3.41
C ALA A 177 -4.45 2.09 -2.75
N ASP A 178 -4.26 1.35 -1.64
CA ASP A 178 -5.34 0.74 -0.87
C ASP A 178 -6.30 1.79 -0.30
N ASN A 179 -5.77 2.92 0.19
CA ASN A 179 -6.59 4.05 0.63
C ASN A 179 -7.52 4.57 -0.48
N GLN A 180 -7.09 4.55 -1.77
CA GLN A 180 -7.96 4.92 -2.89
C GLN A 180 -9.09 3.91 -3.09
N VAL A 181 -8.78 2.61 -3.00
CA VAL A 181 -9.77 1.53 -3.13
C VAL A 181 -10.76 1.60 -1.97
N GLN A 182 -10.30 1.74 -0.75
CA GLN A 182 -11.15 1.89 0.42
C GLN A 182 -12.08 3.10 0.27
N TRP A 183 -11.55 4.26 -0.04
CA TRP A 183 -12.32 5.49 -0.25
C TRP A 183 -13.36 5.34 -1.36
N TYR A 184 -12.98 4.73 -2.49
CA TYR A 184 -13.90 4.48 -3.59
C TYR A 184 -15.07 3.58 -3.18
N LEU A 185 -14.80 2.46 -2.51
CA LEU A 185 -15.83 1.51 -2.08
C LEU A 185 -16.71 2.10 -0.97
N GLU A 186 -16.15 2.84 -0.02
CA GLU A 186 -16.93 3.52 1.01
C GLU A 186 -17.92 4.52 0.40
N ASN A 187 -17.49 5.32 -0.59
CA ASN A 187 -18.35 6.24 -1.30
C ASN A 187 -19.42 5.52 -2.13
N LEU A 188 -19.04 4.45 -2.84
CA LEU A 188 -19.97 3.62 -3.60
C LEU A 188 -21.07 3.08 -2.70
N PHE A 189 -20.73 2.52 -1.55
CA PHE A 189 -21.72 1.98 -0.60
C PHE A 189 -22.54 3.07 0.09
N ALA A 190 -21.97 4.24 0.35
CA ALA A 190 -22.70 5.37 0.89
C ALA A 190 -23.75 5.90 -0.11
N GLU A 191 -23.40 5.98 -1.39
CA GLU A 191 -24.27 6.45 -2.47
C GLU A 191 -25.39 5.43 -2.80
N GLN A 192 -25.02 4.16 -2.95
CA GLN A 192 -25.95 3.10 -3.37
C GLN A 192 -26.78 2.52 -2.23
N ALA A 193 -26.38 2.74 -0.98
CA ALA A 193 -27.06 2.32 0.24
C ALA A 193 -27.58 0.86 0.19
N PRO A 194 -26.71 -0.15 -0.04
CA PRO A 194 -27.12 -1.55 -0.14
C PRO A 194 -27.79 -2.02 1.15
N VAL A 195 -28.92 -2.71 1.02
CA VAL A 195 -29.74 -3.15 2.16
C VAL A 195 -29.36 -4.54 2.64
N THR A 196 -28.93 -5.41 1.71
CA THR A 196 -28.56 -6.80 1.99
C THR A 196 -27.13 -7.09 1.60
N VAL A 197 -26.57 -8.17 2.11
CA VAL A 197 -25.25 -8.67 1.70
C VAL A 197 -25.23 -8.99 0.21
N GLN A 198 -26.35 -9.48 -0.36
CA GLN A 198 -26.49 -9.72 -1.79
C GLN A 198 -26.33 -8.42 -2.60
N ASP A 199 -26.94 -7.32 -2.14
CA ASP A 199 -26.83 -6.02 -2.83
C ASP A 199 -25.36 -5.54 -2.87
N VAL A 200 -24.60 -5.77 -1.78
CA VAL A 200 -23.15 -5.47 -1.75
C VAL A 200 -22.38 -6.29 -2.81
N LEU A 201 -22.65 -7.60 -2.86
CA LEU A 201 -22.01 -8.48 -3.85
C LEU A 201 -22.35 -8.04 -5.28
N ASP A 202 -23.60 -7.66 -5.53
CA ASP A 202 -24.05 -7.24 -6.84
C ASP A 202 -23.41 -5.90 -7.25
N LEU A 203 -23.28 -4.94 -6.32
CA LEU A 203 -22.54 -3.70 -6.57
C LEU A 203 -21.06 -3.97 -6.91
N LEU A 204 -20.37 -4.81 -6.14
CA LEU A 204 -18.98 -5.17 -6.42
C LEU A 204 -18.83 -5.83 -7.80
N ARG A 205 -19.75 -6.71 -8.19
CA ARG A 205 -19.74 -7.39 -9.50
C ARG A 205 -19.93 -6.46 -10.70
N HIS A 206 -20.40 -5.23 -10.49
CA HIS A 206 -20.52 -4.23 -11.54
C HIS A 206 -19.22 -3.43 -11.76
N ILE A 207 -18.24 -3.55 -10.87
CA ILE A 207 -16.93 -2.91 -11.03
C ILE A 207 -16.14 -3.65 -12.11
N PRO A 208 -15.60 -2.96 -13.13
CA PRO A 208 -14.93 -3.60 -14.28
C PRO A 208 -13.78 -4.54 -13.89
N GLU A 209 -12.99 -4.17 -12.89
CA GLU A 209 -11.87 -4.96 -12.38
C GLU A 209 -12.36 -6.28 -11.76
N TYR A 210 -13.47 -6.26 -11.04
CA TYR A 210 -14.07 -7.46 -10.47
C TYR A 210 -14.78 -8.31 -11.54
N GLN A 211 -15.30 -7.69 -12.61
CA GLN A 211 -15.83 -8.43 -13.77
C GLN A 211 -14.73 -9.23 -14.45
N GLU A 212 -13.54 -8.63 -14.61
CA GLU A 212 -12.39 -9.34 -15.18
C GLU A 212 -11.93 -10.47 -14.22
N ALA A 213 -11.87 -10.20 -12.93
CA ALA A 213 -11.54 -11.22 -11.93
C ALA A 213 -12.54 -12.40 -11.94
N MET A 214 -13.83 -12.14 -12.14
CA MET A 214 -14.85 -13.22 -12.25
C MET A 214 -14.60 -14.15 -13.44
N ARG A 215 -14.01 -13.68 -14.54
CA ARG A 215 -13.71 -14.51 -15.73
C ARG A 215 -12.68 -15.61 -15.41
N ILE A 216 -11.83 -15.37 -14.43
CA ILE A 216 -10.81 -16.35 -13.98
C ILE A 216 -11.17 -17.01 -12.65
N GLY A 217 -12.41 -16.82 -12.15
CA GLY A 217 -12.87 -17.41 -10.90
C GLY A 217 -12.40 -16.72 -9.61
N ALA A 218 -11.85 -15.50 -9.71
CA ALA A 218 -11.33 -14.70 -8.59
C ALA A 218 -12.21 -13.48 -8.24
N GLY A 219 -13.49 -13.51 -8.59
CA GLY A 219 -14.43 -12.44 -8.29
C GLY A 219 -14.87 -12.36 -6.82
N PRO A 220 -15.68 -11.34 -6.47
CA PRO A 220 -16.21 -11.20 -5.12
C PRO A 220 -17.02 -12.39 -4.66
N ILE A 221 -16.70 -12.91 -3.48
CA ILE A 221 -17.36 -14.07 -2.85
C ILE A 221 -17.79 -13.74 -1.42
N LEU A 222 -18.88 -14.36 -0.98
CA LEU A 222 -19.29 -14.36 0.41
C LEU A 222 -18.52 -15.47 1.17
N ILE A 223 -17.65 -15.07 2.11
CA ILE A 223 -16.87 -16.01 2.90
C ILE A 223 -17.67 -16.52 4.10
N ASN A 224 -18.49 -15.63 4.71
CA ASN A 224 -19.29 -15.96 5.90
C ASN A 224 -20.58 -15.17 5.91
N GLY A 225 -21.67 -15.75 6.45
CA GLY A 225 -22.98 -15.12 6.54
C GLY A 225 -23.95 -15.63 5.48
N GLU A 226 -25.07 -14.91 5.32
CA GLU A 226 -26.16 -15.24 4.38
C GLU A 226 -26.41 -14.07 3.45
N PRO A 227 -26.61 -14.28 2.13
CA PRO A 227 -26.86 -13.20 1.17
C PRO A 227 -28.07 -12.31 1.52
N SER A 228 -29.12 -12.89 2.13
CA SER A 228 -30.35 -12.20 2.52
C SER A 228 -30.24 -11.37 3.80
N ARG A 229 -29.10 -11.46 4.52
CA ARG A 229 -28.88 -10.65 5.72
C ARG A 229 -28.80 -9.16 5.39
N ARG A 230 -29.34 -8.32 6.30
CA ARG A 230 -29.14 -6.88 6.22
C ARG A 230 -27.67 -6.54 6.47
N THR A 231 -27.15 -5.62 5.68
CA THR A 231 -25.74 -5.16 5.77
C THR A 231 -25.45 -4.45 7.09
N GLY A 232 -26.38 -3.65 7.60
CA GLY A 232 -26.07 -2.75 8.71
C GLY A 232 -24.98 -1.75 8.34
N LYS A 233 -23.96 -1.59 9.21
CA LYS A 233 -22.79 -0.77 8.94
C LYS A 233 -21.77 -1.59 8.15
N ILE A 234 -21.37 -1.06 6.99
CA ILE A 234 -20.34 -1.68 6.14
C ILE A 234 -18.98 -1.07 6.53
N MET A 235 -17.99 -1.91 6.70
CA MET A 235 -16.59 -1.54 6.86
C MET A 235 -15.82 -2.06 5.63
N VAL A 236 -14.98 -1.23 5.08
CA VAL A 236 -14.00 -1.59 4.05
C VAL A 236 -12.62 -1.56 4.71
N ASP A 237 -11.84 -2.61 4.52
CA ASP A 237 -10.50 -2.79 5.09
C ASP A 237 -9.52 -3.26 3.99
#